data_f74d3bb3732b8d0688758b982ce94444
#
_entry.id   f74d3bb3732b8d0688758b982ce94444
#
_cell.length_a   1.000
_cell.length_b   1.000
_cell.length_c   1.000
_cell.angle_alpha   90.00
_cell.angle_beta   90.00
_cell.angle_gamma   90.00
#
_symmetry.space_group_name_H-M   'P 1'
#
loop_
_entity.id
_entity.type
_entity.pdbx_description
1 polymer ?
#
loop_
_entity_poly.entity_id
_entity_poly.type
_entity_poly.pdbx_seq_one_letter_code
_entity_poly.pdbx_strand_id
1 'polypeptide(L)'
;MRFRAPVVADAPAVLAVLEARDLADLGEAEYRLEDLIDEWQGSDLDLKSGARVVEVDGGRIAAYAAVRRPGTLAVVTPGDEGRGIGSRLLEWAESRDRERGRDVYRQWVAATNTSARALLTGAGYRRAHSYWRMVSSLEDDLSAPDAPAGFALRAVDPVDDVLAIHAIDAASFASAPDYTPESLAEFIEEHLEAHDFDAGSSRVVTEGDRIVGFLLAGPRPEEGFGWVHILAVDPGYQDRGLGTAMLRSAFAAFAQRGLREARLGVASYNERGLHVYERVGMTARYRFDIYERPVGSGTKPRD
;
A
#
# COMPACT_ATOMS: atom_id res chain seq x y z
N MET A 1 31.16 0.20 -2.29
CA MET A 1 29.74 0.62 -2.21
C MET A 1 29.55 1.94 -2.96
N ARG A 2 28.64 1.96 -3.93
CA ARG A 2 28.26 3.14 -4.72
C ARG A 2 26.77 3.43 -4.55
N PHE A 3 26.42 4.64 -4.17
CA PHE A 3 25.02 5.14 -4.06
C PHE A 3 24.69 5.95 -5.31
N ARG A 4 23.64 5.57 -6.01
CA ARG A 4 23.16 6.27 -7.22
C ARG A 4 21.65 6.22 -7.37
N ALA A 5 21.10 7.08 -8.22
CA ALA A 5 19.73 6.93 -8.68
C ALA A 5 19.60 5.62 -9.49
N PRO A 6 18.46 4.91 -9.40
CA PRO A 6 18.17 3.81 -10.29
C PRO A 6 17.87 4.32 -11.71
N VAL A 7 18.01 3.41 -12.67
CA VAL A 7 17.50 3.56 -14.03
C VAL A 7 16.51 2.43 -14.31
N VAL A 8 15.64 2.56 -15.28
CA VAL A 8 14.60 1.56 -15.58
C VAL A 8 15.17 0.14 -15.73
N ALA A 9 16.36 0.02 -16.32
CA ALA A 9 17.06 -1.26 -16.46
C ALA A 9 17.47 -1.92 -15.14
N ASP A 10 17.46 -1.20 -14.02
CA ASP A 10 17.73 -1.76 -12.69
C ASP A 10 16.51 -2.47 -12.08
N ALA A 11 15.31 -2.31 -12.64
CA ALA A 11 14.07 -2.80 -12.05
C ALA A 11 14.11 -4.30 -11.67
N PRO A 12 14.62 -5.22 -12.50
CA PRO A 12 14.71 -6.63 -12.10
C PRO A 12 15.64 -6.85 -10.90
N ALA A 13 16.74 -6.09 -10.81
CA ALA A 13 17.69 -6.21 -9.71
C ALA A 13 17.16 -5.58 -8.42
N VAL A 14 16.36 -4.50 -8.53
CA VAL A 14 15.66 -3.90 -7.39
C VAL A 14 14.56 -4.82 -6.91
N LEU A 15 13.78 -5.42 -7.81
CA LEU A 15 12.78 -6.43 -7.45
C LEU A 15 13.41 -7.56 -6.64
N ALA A 16 14.54 -8.09 -7.07
CA ALA A 16 15.25 -9.15 -6.33
C ALA A 16 15.66 -8.72 -4.90
N VAL A 17 15.95 -7.44 -4.67
CA VAL A 17 16.20 -6.88 -3.32
C VAL A 17 14.93 -6.88 -2.48
N LEU A 18 13.80 -6.45 -3.06
CA LEU A 18 12.49 -6.42 -2.39
C LEU A 18 12.04 -7.84 -2.03
N GLU A 19 12.03 -8.75 -2.99
CA GLU A 19 11.67 -10.16 -2.79
C GLU A 19 12.53 -10.84 -1.73
N ALA A 20 13.86 -10.65 -1.76
CA ALA A 20 14.74 -11.21 -0.75
C ALA A 20 14.42 -10.68 0.65
N ARG A 21 13.98 -9.44 0.77
CA ARG A 21 13.57 -8.85 2.04
C ARG A 21 12.21 -9.38 2.49
N ASP A 22 11.24 -9.44 1.59
CA ASP A 22 9.91 -9.96 1.87
C ASP A 22 9.97 -11.43 2.30
N LEU A 23 10.70 -12.25 1.59
CA LEU A 23 10.92 -13.66 1.97
C LEU A 23 11.51 -13.80 3.37
N ALA A 24 12.46 -12.95 3.75
CA ALA A 24 13.05 -12.98 5.08
C ALA A 24 12.13 -12.47 6.19
N ASP A 25 11.30 -11.47 5.89
CA ASP A 25 10.43 -10.79 6.88
C ASP A 25 9.04 -11.40 6.95
N LEU A 26 8.48 -11.83 5.82
CA LEU A 26 7.08 -12.23 5.68
C LEU A 26 6.92 -13.73 5.33
N GLY A 27 7.95 -14.35 4.75
CA GLY A 27 7.92 -15.72 4.26
C GLY A 27 7.37 -15.89 2.83
N GLU A 28 6.88 -14.79 2.21
CA GLU A 28 6.43 -14.74 0.82
C GLU A 28 6.80 -13.38 0.22
N ALA A 29 6.96 -13.31 -1.11
CA ALA A 29 7.16 -12.04 -1.81
C ALA A 29 5.82 -11.34 -2.02
N GLU A 30 5.76 -10.03 -1.80
CA GLU A 30 4.59 -9.21 -2.05
C GLU A 30 4.72 -8.34 -3.31
N TYR A 31 5.93 -7.92 -3.66
CA TYR A 31 6.20 -7.09 -4.82
C TYR A 31 6.30 -7.88 -6.12
N ARG A 32 5.79 -7.28 -7.19
CA ARG A 32 5.95 -7.73 -8.57
C ARG A 32 6.73 -6.70 -9.37
N LEU A 33 7.20 -7.12 -10.54
CA LEU A 33 7.90 -6.19 -11.45
C LEU A 33 6.96 -5.08 -11.94
N GLU A 34 5.72 -5.42 -12.21
CA GLU A 34 4.69 -4.48 -12.66
C GLU A 34 4.41 -3.43 -11.59
N ASP A 35 4.24 -3.82 -10.30
CA ASP A 35 4.07 -2.88 -9.18
C ASP A 35 5.21 -1.88 -9.11
N LEU A 36 6.46 -2.37 -9.25
CA LEU A 36 7.64 -1.52 -9.23
C LEU A 36 7.72 -0.57 -10.43
N ILE A 37 7.31 -1.04 -11.62
CA ILE A 37 7.30 -0.22 -12.83
C ILE A 37 6.22 0.87 -12.72
N ASP A 38 5.01 0.54 -12.26
CA ASP A 38 3.95 1.52 -12.02
C ASP A 38 4.39 2.59 -11.03
N GLU A 39 4.99 2.18 -9.89
CA GLU A 39 5.57 3.13 -8.94
C GLU A 39 6.65 4.03 -9.55
N TRP A 40 7.47 3.50 -10.46
CA TRP A 40 8.56 4.26 -11.08
C TRP A 40 8.10 5.19 -12.20
N GLN A 41 6.97 4.90 -12.81
CA GLN A 41 6.34 5.72 -13.85
C GLN A 41 5.34 6.73 -13.28
N GLY A 42 4.87 6.50 -12.06
CA GLY A 42 3.91 7.35 -11.38
C GLY A 42 4.44 8.75 -11.07
N SER A 43 3.55 9.71 -11.03
CA SER A 43 3.87 11.14 -10.87
C SER A 43 4.45 11.50 -9.50
N ASP A 44 4.25 10.67 -8.46
CA ASP A 44 4.78 10.90 -7.11
C ASP A 44 6.28 10.62 -6.97
N LEU A 45 6.89 9.82 -7.86
CA LEU A 45 8.29 9.39 -7.76
C LEU A 45 9.15 9.83 -8.95
N ASP A 46 9.95 10.88 -8.77
CA ASP A 46 11.08 11.13 -9.68
C ASP A 46 12.26 10.22 -9.32
N LEU A 47 12.55 9.23 -10.14
CA LEU A 47 13.64 8.27 -9.92
C LEU A 47 15.00 8.93 -9.69
N LYS A 48 15.28 10.05 -10.36
CA LYS A 48 16.57 10.72 -10.28
C LYS A 48 16.81 11.33 -8.91
N SER A 49 15.81 11.92 -8.32
CA SER A 49 15.90 12.61 -7.03
C SER A 49 15.28 11.81 -5.88
N GLY A 50 14.19 11.09 -6.11
CA GLY A 50 13.37 10.41 -5.12
C GLY A 50 13.73 8.96 -4.86
N ALA A 51 14.62 8.33 -5.64
CA ALA A 51 15.02 6.94 -5.42
C ALA A 51 16.54 6.76 -5.36
N ARG A 52 16.99 5.70 -4.66
CA ARG A 52 18.41 5.28 -4.57
C ARG A 52 18.55 3.78 -4.59
N VAL A 53 19.58 3.33 -5.30
CA VAL A 53 20.12 1.98 -5.20
C VAL A 53 21.53 2.02 -4.63
N VAL A 54 21.91 0.94 -3.97
CA VAL A 54 23.26 0.76 -3.44
C VAL A 54 23.90 -0.43 -4.14
N GLU A 55 24.91 -0.14 -4.94
CA GLU A 55 25.75 -1.14 -5.57
C GLU A 55 26.88 -1.57 -4.62
N VAL A 56 27.08 -2.84 -4.51
CA VAL A 56 28.18 -3.48 -3.80
C VAL A 56 29.12 -4.16 -4.80
N ASP A 57 30.03 -5.00 -4.32
CA ASP A 57 31.05 -5.65 -5.11
C ASP A 57 30.47 -6.34 -6.37
N GLY A 58 31.13 -6.12 -7.52
CA GLY A 58 30.70 -6.67 -8.81
C GLY A 58 29.50 -6.00 -9.45
N GLY A 59 29.02 -4.85 -8.92
CA GLY A 59 27.89 -4.12 -9.47
C GLY A 59 26.52 -4.67 -9.05
N ARG A 60 26.47 -5.61 -8.12
CA ARG A 60 25.21 -6.14 -7.56
C ARG A 60 24.48 -5.05 -6.75
N ILE A 61 23.18 -4.92 -6.95
CA ILE A 61 22.33 -4.05 -6.12
C ILE A 61 22.00 -4.80 -4.82
N ALA A 62 22.34 -4.17 -3.69
CA ALA A 62 22.16 -4.74 -2.34
C ALA A 62 21.11 -3.98 -1.52
N ALA A 63 20.66 -2.82 -1.99
CA ALA A 63 19.65 -2.05 -1.31
C ALA A 63 18.92 -1.10 -2.27
N TYR A 64 17.70 -0.78 -1.92
CA TYR A 64 16.84 0.18 -2.62
C TYR A 64 16.13 1.07 -1.59
N ALA A 65 15.94 2.34 -1.95
CA ALA A 65 15.07 3.24 -1.22
C ALA A 65 14.32 4.18 -2.16
N ALA A 66 13.06 4.46 -1.84
CA ALA A 66 12.20 5.42 -2.52
C ALA A 66 11.47 6.30 -1.51
N VAL A 67 11.53 7.62 -1.72
CA VAL A 67 10.83 8.65 -0.93
C VAL A 67 9.58 9.05 -1.69
N ARG A 68 8.44 8.54 -1.30
CA ARG A 68 7.13 8.72 -1.93
C ARG A 68 6.03 8.95 -0.89
N ARG A 69 4.80 9.21 -1.31
CA ARG A 69 3.64 9.25 -0.41
C ARG A 69 3.21 7.83 -0.01
N PRO A 70 2.76 7.59 1.22
CA PRO A 70 2.80 8.53 2.37
C PRO A 70 4.13 8.52 3.13
N GLY A 71 5.15 7.79 2.71
CA GLY A 71 6.43 7.69 3.42
C GLY A 71 7.53 7.05 2.59
N THR A 72 8.67 6.79 3.21
CA THR A 72 9.83 6.16 2.58
C THR A 72 9.79 4.65 2.74
N LEU A 73 10.02 3.95 1.65
CA LEU A 73 10.43 2.54 1.65
C LEU A 73 11.95 2.50 1.54
N ALA A 74 12.64 1.83 2.48
CA ALA A 74 14.08 1.60 2.43
C ALA A 74 14.38 0.15 2.79
N VAL A 75 15.00 -0.58 1.85
CA VAL A 75 15.20 -2.03 1.93
C VAL A 75 16.68 -2.36 1.70
N VAL A 76 17.22 -3.22 2.57
CA VAL A 76 18.57 -3.79 2.43
C VAL A 76 18.42 -5.30 2.37
N THR A 77 19.11 -5.97 1.44
CA THR A 77 19.11 -7.44 1.39
C THR A 77 19.61 -8.02 2.72
N PRO A 78 19.04 -9.14 3.22
CA PRO A 78 19.41 -9.72 4.51
C PRO A 78 20.91 -9.96 4.68
N GLY A 79 21.57 -10.39 3.60
CA GLY A 79 23.03 -10.68 3.62
C GLY A 79 23.94 -9.44 3.65
N ASP A 80 23.42 -8.25 3.46
CA ASP A 80 24.18 -6.99 3.44
C ASP A 80 23.88 -6.08 4.64
N GLU A 81 23.11 -6.56 5.61
CA GLU A 81 22.87 -5.86 6.87
C GLU A 81 24.16 -5.67 7.69
N GLY A 82 24.14 -4.74 8.64
CA GLY A 82 25.30 -4.46 9.50
C GLY A 82 26.46 -3.73 8.82
N ARG A 83 26.36 -3.40 7.51
CA ARG A 83 27.41 -2.71 6.74
C ARG A 83 27.23 -1.19 6.66
N GLY A 84 26.32 -0.63 7.45
CA GLY A 84 26.02 0.81 7.47
C GLY A 84 25.18 1.29 6.29
N ILE A 85 24.68 0.39 5.42
CA ILE A 85 23.87 0.75 4.24
C ILE A 85 22.56 1.40 4.68
N GLY A 86 21.83 0.78 5.61
CA GLY A 86 20.55 1.29 6.10
C GLY A 86 20.66 2.68 6.71
N SER A 87 21.70 2.97 7.51
CA SER A 87 21.93 4.30 8.10
C SER A 87 22.12 5.37 7.03
N ARG A 88 22.90 5.08 5.99
CA ARG A 88 23.14 6.02 4.88
C ARG A 88 21.89 6.25 4.02
N LEU A 89 21.07 5.21 3.81
CA LEU A 89 19.78 5.36 3.12
C LEU A 89 18.82 6.22 3.95
N LEU A 90 18.79 6.02 5.27
CA LEU A 90 17.98 6.81 6.17
C LEU A 90 18.37 8.29 6.15
N GLU A 91 19.66 8.61 6.26
CA GLU A 91 20.19 10.00 6.16
C GLU A 91 19.82 10.64 4.82
N TRP A 92 19.95 9.90 3.72
CA TRP A 92 19.57 10.37 2.40
C TRP A 92 18.05 10.62 2.31
N ALA A 93 17.21 9.69 2.78
CA ALA A 93 15.76 9.82 2.76
C ALA A 93 15.29 11.04 3.55
N GLU A 94 15.85 11.27 4.74
CA GLU A 94 15.58 12.45 5.55
C GLU A 94 15.96 13.76 4.86
N SER A 95 17.06 13.75 4.07
CA SER A 95 17.42 14.93 3.26
C SER A 95 16.36 15.19 2.18
N ARG A 96 15.84 14.13 1.54
CA ARG A 96 14.80 14.26 0.52
C ARG A 96 13.47 14.72 1.09
N ASP A 97 13.06 14.18 2.24
CA ASP A 97 11.83 14.60 2.92
C ASP A 97 11.89 16.09 3.31
N ARG A 98 13.05 16.56 3.80
CA ARG A 98 13.26 18.00 4.09
C ARG A 98 13.15 18.87 2.84
N GLU A 99 13.73 18.44 1.72
CA GLU A 99 13.66 19.16 0.46
C GLU A 99 12.23 19.22 -0.13
N ARG A 100 11.41 18.20 0.18
CA ARG A 100 9.98 18.16 -0.16
C ARG A 100 9.10 18.94 0.83
N GLY A 101 9.69 19.55 1.87
CA GLY A 101 8.97 20.34 2.86
C GLY A 101 8.09 19.51 3.80
N ARG A 102 8.42 18.24 4.01
CA ARG A 102 7.67 17.39 4.95
C ARG A 102 8.00 17.76 6.40
N ASP A 103 6.98 17.72 7.26
CA ASP A 103 7.13 17.99 8.70
C ASP A 103 7.52 16.75 9.50
N VAL A 104 7.34 15.56 8.93
CA VAL A 104 7.58 14.27 9.57
C VAL A 104 8.31 13.34 8.61
N TYR A 105 9.40 12.74 9.09
CA TYR A 105 10.03 11.60 8.43
C TYR A 105 9.23 10.35 8.73
N ARG A 106 8.84 9.59 7.71
CA ARG A 106 8.03 8.38 7.83
C ARG A 106 8.68 7.20 7.14
N GLN A 107 8.79 6.07 7.86
CA GLN A 107 9.42 4.85 7.38
C GLN A 107 8.48 3.66 7.57
N TRP A 108 8.39 2.81 6.55
CA TRP A 108 7.67 1.55 6.58
C TRP A 108 8.62 0.41 6.88
N VAL A 109 8.25 -0.49 7.80
CA VAL A 109 9.07 -1.66 8.13
C VAL A 109 8.19 -2.85 8.53
N ALA A 110 8.51 -4.04 8.06
CA ALA A 110 7.86 -5.26 8.54
C ALA A 110 8.11 -5.43 10.05
N ALA A 111 7.07 -5.77 10.80
CA ALA A 111 7.16 -5.90 12.26
C ALA A 111 8.14 -6.99 12.72
N THR A 112 8.46 -7.94 11.85
CA THR A 112 9.45 -9.00 12.02
C THR A 112 10.89 -8.54 11.80
N ASN A 113 11.12 -7.43 11.08
CA ASN A 113 12.45 -6.90 10.79
C ASN A 113 13.06 -6.19 12.01
N THR A 114 13.70 -6.96 12.87
CA THR A 114 14.30 -6.46 14.11
C THR A 114 15.47 -5.50 13.87
N SER A 115 16.26 -5.73 12.82
CA SER A 115 17.42 -4.89 12.45
C SER A 115 16.99 -3.48 12.04
N ALA A 116 15.99 -3.38 11.14
CA ALA A 116 15.48 -2.08 10.70
C ALA A 116 14.78 -1.33 11.85
N ARG A 117 14.01 -2.03 12.69
CA ARG A 117 13.36 -1.44 13.88
C ARG A 117 14.37 -0.91 14.88
N ALA A 118 15.48 -1.64 15.12
CA ALA A 118 16.56 -1.20 15.99
C ALA A 118 17.25 0.05 15.43
N LEU A 119 17.53 0.08 14.11
CA LEU A 119 18.10 1.24 13.43
C LEU A 119 17.20 2.47 13.59
N LEU A 120 15.90 2.35 13.28
CA LEU A 120 14.95 3.45 13.37
C LEU A 120 14.81 3.96 14.80
N THR A 121 14.68 3.06 15.78
CA THR A 121 14.60 3.43 17.20
C THR A 121 15.88 4.14 17.66
N GLY A 122 17.07 3.63 17.27
CA GLY A 122 18.36 4.25 17.54
C GLY A 122 18.52 5.63 16.91
N ALA A 123 17.87 5.88 15.77
CA ALA A 123 17.82 7.18 15.08
C ALA A 123 16.73 8.12 15.64
N GLY A 124 16.03 7.73 16.73
CA GLY A 124 15.04 8.57 17.40
C GLY A 124 13.63 8.51 16.79
N TYR A 125 13.38 7.56 15.88
CA TYR A 125 12.02 7.30 15.38
C TYR A 125 11.19 6.58 16.44
N ARG A 126 9.88 6.81 16.39
CA ARG A 126 8.90 6.11 17.22
C ARG A 126 7.84 5.48 16.35
N ARG A 127 7.35 4.30 16.73
CA ARG A 127 6.22 3.68 16.06
C ARG A 127 4.98 4.55 16.28
N ALA A 128 4.40 5.04 15.19
CA ALA A 128 3.18 5.84 15.20
C ALA A 128 1.94 4.94 15.15
N HIS A 129 1.85 4.07 14.14
CA HIS A 129 0.76 3.12 13.96
C HIS A 129 1.27 1.90 13.18
N SER A 130 0.35 1.02 12.77
CA SER A 130 0.68 -0.17 12.00
C SER A 130 -0.32 -0.37 10.87
N TYR A 131 0.07 -1.16 9.89
CA TYR A 131 -0.81 -1.69 8.85
C TYR A 131 -0.85 -3.21 8.95
N TRP A 132 -2.04 -3.76 8.90
CA TRP A 132 -2.27 -5.18 8.83
C TRP A 132 -2.50 -5.61 7.38
N ARG A 133 -1.82 -6.67 6.97
CA ARG A 133 -2.20 -7.42 5.79
C ARG A 133 -3.28 -8.42 6.20
N MET A 134 -4.51 -8.16 5.75
CA MET A 134 -5.66 -9.03 6.02
C MET A 134 -5.86 -9.97 4.85
N VAL A 135 -6.21 -11.21 5.16
CA VAL A 135 -6.43 -12.27 4.16
C VAL A 135 -7.69 -13.06 4.48
N SER A 136 -8.36 -13.56 3.45
CA SER A 136 -9.48 -14.51 3.53
C SER A 136 -9.32 -15.58 2.47
N SER A 137 -9.51 -16.85 2.83
CA SER A 137 -9.65 -17.92 1.85
C SER A 137 -10.99 -17.79 1.13
N LEU A 138 -11.00 -18.11 -0.17
CA LEU A 138 -12.19 -18.08 -1.00
C LEU A 138 -12.65 -19.51 -1.32
N GLU A 139 -13.95 -19.75 -1.20
CA GLU A 139 -14.59 -21.02 -1.58
C GLU A 139 -14.94 -20.99 -3.07
N ASP A 140 -14.96 -22.14 -3.72
CA ASP A 140 -15.14 -22.27 -5.19
C ASP A 140 -16.53 -21.82 -5.68
N ASP A 141 -17.56 -21.89 -4.84
CA ASP A 141 -18.96 -21.59 -5.15
C ASP A 141 -19.49 -20.33 -4.46
N LEU A 142 -18.60 -19.41 -4.08
CA LEU A 142 -18.97 -18.18 -3.42
C LEU A 142 -19.89 -17.35 -4.34
N SER A 143 -21.14 -17.14 -3.91
CA SER A 143 -22.09 -16.30 -4.63
C SER A 143 -22.06 -14.85 -4.16
N ALA A 144 -22.24 -13.91 -5.09
CA ALA A 144 -22.40 -12.51 -4.72
C ALA A 144 -23.69 -12.34 -3.90
N PRO A 145 -23.64 -11.59 -2.78
CA PRO A 145 -24.83 -11.31 -1.98
C PRO A 145 -25.74 -10.30 -2.70
N ASP A 146 -27.01 -10.29 -2.34
CA ASP A 146 -27.87 -9.18 -2.66
C ASP A 146 -27.41 -7.89 -1.99
N ALA A 147 -27.68 -6.77 -2.65
CA ALA A 147 -27.45 -5.47 -2.00
C ALA A 147 -28.40 -5.29 -0.81
N PRO A 148 -27.99 -4.56 0.25
CA PRO A 148 -28.91 -4.17 1.32
C PRO A 148 -30.15 -3.43 0.78
N ALA A 149 -31.29 -3.58 1.46
CA ALA A 149 -32.56 -3.01 1.01
C ALA A 149 -32.45 -1.50 0.75
N GLY A 150 -32.94 -1.05 -0.41
CA GLY A 150 -32.86 0.34 -0.86
C GLY A 150 -31.57 0.70 -1.61
N PHE A 151 -30.65 -0.24 -1.75
CA PHE A 151 -29.40 -0.03 -2.47
C PHE A 151 -29.25 -1.02 -3.64
N ALA A 152 -28.39 -0.67 -4.58
CA ALA A 152 -27.97 -1.56 -5.67
C ALA A 152 -26.44 -1.66 -5.72
N LEU A 153 -25.94 -2.85 -6.12
CA LEU A 153 -24.53 -3.10 -6.37
C LEU A 153 -24.32 -3.32 -7.85
N ARG A 154 -23.30 -2.71 -8.42
CA ARG A 154 -22.85 -2.97 -9.80
C ARG A 154 -21.32 -2.86 -9.91
N ALA A 155 -20.79 -3.31 -11.04
CA ALA A 155 -19.39 -3.06 -11.39
C ALA A 155 -19.13 -1.57 -11.55
N VAL A 156 -17.87 -1.17 -11.34
CA VAL A 156 -17.40 0.21 -11.57
C VAL A 156 -17.39 0.49 -13.09
N ASP A 157 -17.87 1.67 -13.47
CA ASP A 157 -17.55 2.30 -14.75
C ASP A 157 -16.42 3.32 -14.52
N PRO A 158 -15.18 3.06 -14.99
CA PRO A 158 -14.05 3.93 -14.66
C PRO A 158 -14.14 5.32 -15.30
N VAL A 159 -15.04 5.53 -16.27
CA VAL A 159 -15.25 6.82 -16.94
C VAL A 159 -16.36 7.61 -16.24
N ASP A 160 -17.52 6.99 -16.06
CA ASP A 160 -18.71 7.68 -15.57
C ASP A 160 -18.72 7.84 -14.03
N ASP A 161 -18.10 6.88 -13.30
CA ASP A 161 -18.14 6.86 -11.83
C ASP A 161 -17.00 7.64 -11.17
N VAL A 162 -15.92 7.95 -11.89
CA VAL A 162 -14.66 8.42 -11.31
C VAL A 162 -14.81 9.67 -10.44
N LEU A 163 -15.63 10.63 -10.85
CA LEU A 163 -15.84 11.87 -10.07
C LEU A 163 -16.50 11.59 -8.71
N ALA A 164 -17.49 10.69 -8.70
CA ALA A 164 -18.17 10.30 -7.47
C ALA A 164 -17.27 9.48 -6.55
N ILE A 165 -16.51 8.54 -7.13
CA ILE A 165 -15.52 7.71 -6.42
C ILE A 165 -14.47 8.59 -5.74
N HIS A 166 -13.83 9.50 -6.49
CA HIS A 166 -12.82 10.42 -5.96
C HIS A 166 -13.38 11.32 -4.83
N ALA A 167 -14.60 11.83 -4.98
CA ALA A 167 -15.24 12.64 -3.93
C ALA A 167 -15.52 11.84 -2.65
N ILE A 168 -15.94 10.57 -2.78
CA ILE A 168 -16.19 9.67 -1.64
C ILE A 168 -14.87 9.29 -0.97
N ASP A 169 -13.81 9.03 -1.74
CA ASP A 169 -12.47 8.76 -1.23
C ASP A 169 -12.00 9.91 -0.34
N ALA A 170 -11.98 11.11 -0.89
CA ALA A 170 -11.56 12.31 -0.17
C ALA A 170 -12.38 12.53 1.12
N ALA A 171 -13.72 12.35 1.07
CA ALA A 171 -14.58 12.50 2.24
C ALA A 171 -14.35 11.42 3.31
N SER A 172 -14.04 10.19 2.89
CA SER A 172 -13.90 9.04 3.79
C SER A 172 -12.56 9.03 4.52
N PHE A 173 -11.48 9.48 3.87
CA PHE A 173 -10.12 9.41 4.39
C PHE A 173 -9.54 10.73 4.87
N ALA A 174 -10.22 11.87 4.69
CA ALA A 174 -9.73 13.22 5.07
C ALA A 174 -9.22 13.34 6.52
N SER A 175 -9.70 12.52 7.44
CA SER A 175 -9.28 12.51 8.85
C SER A 175 -8.19 11.49 9.18
N ALA A 176 -7.75 10.68 8.22
CA ALA A 176 -6.72 9.69 8.45
C ALA A 176 -5.35 10.37 8.66
N PRO A 177 -4.54 9.90 9.63
CA PRO A 177 -3.26 10.56 9.99
C PRO A 177 -2.23 10.67 8.87
N ASP A 178 -2.30 9.76 7.90
CA ASP A 178 -1.38 9.67 6.76
C ASP A 178 -2.05 9.95 5.42
N TYR A 179 -3.30 10.42 5.43
CA TYR A 179 -3.99 10.82 4.21
C TYR A 179 -3.34 12.06 3.59
N THR A 180 -3.11 11.97 2.31
CA THR A 180 -2.67 13.10 1.48
C THR A 180 -3.70 13.26 0.36
N PRO A 181 -4.34 14.44 0.22
CA PRO A 181 -5.28 14.67 -0.86
C PRO A 181 -4.61 14.47 -2.23
N GLU A 182 -5.30 13.79 -3.11
CA GLU A 182 -4.91 13.58 -4.50
C GLU A 182 -5.80 14.42 -5.41
N SER A 183 -5.21 14.97 -6.49
CA SER A 183 -6.00 15.52 -7.57
C SER A 183 -6.73 14.38 -8.30
N LEU A 184 -7.79 14.72 -9.05
CA LEU A 184 -8.51 13.70 -9.84
C LEU A 184 -7.56 12.98 -10.83
N ALA A 185 -6.60 13.70 -11.41
CA ALA A 185 -5.65 13.11 -12.34
C ALA A 185 -4.71 12.10 -11.66
N GLU A 186 -4.17 12.45 -10.47
CA GLU A 186 -3.36 11.53 -9.67
C GLU A 186 -4.16 10.31 -9.23
N PHE A 187 -5.42 10.49 -8.82
CA PHE A 187 -6.30 9.38 -8.44
C PHE A 187 -6.56 8.41 -9.61
N ILE A 188 -6.79 8.94 -10.81
CA ILE A 188 -6.97 8.10 -12.01
C ILE A 188 -5.69 7.31 -12.30
N GLU A 189 -4.55 8.00 -12.34
CA GLU A 189 -3.24 7.39 -12.61
C GLU A 189 -2.93 6.28 -11.59
N GLU A 190 -3.11 6.53 -10.29
CA GLU A 190 -2.70 5.62 -9.23
C GLU A 190 -3.66 4.45 -9.03
N HIS A 191 -4.97 4.63 -9.30
CA HIS A 191 -5.97 3.64 -8.92
C HIS A 191 -6.77 3.04 -10.07
N LEU A 192 -6.96 3.75 -11.18
CA LEU A 192 -7.77 3.27 -12.30
C LEU A 192 -6.94 2.88 -13.53
N GLU A 193 -5.73 3.42 -13.67
CA GLU A 193 -4.77 3.07 -14.71
C GLU A 193 -3.70 2.08 -14.22
N ALA A 194 -3.70 1.74 -12.92
CA ALA A 194 -2.82 0.71 -12.36
C ALA A 194 -3.00 -0.63 -13.07
N HIS A 195 -1.90 -1.35 -13.30
CA HIS A 195 -1.89 -2.61 -14.08
C HIS A 195 -2.81 -3.70 -13.51
N ASP A 196 -3.08 -3.69 -12.22
CA ASP A 196 -3.93 -4.67 -11.53
C ASP A 196 -5.32 -4.12 -11.15
N PHE A 197 -5.72 -2.95 -11.66
CA PHE A 197 -7.11 -2.50 -11.56
C PHE A 197 -8.01 -3.33 -12.49
N ASP A 198 -9.16 -3.78 -11.97
CA ASP A 198 -10.15 -4.51 -12.75
C ASP A 198 -11.58 -4.03 -12.42
N ALA A 199 -12.22 -3.39 -13.38
CA ALA A 199 -13.59 -2.90 -13.23
C ALA A 199 -14.59 -4.04 -12.92
N GLY A 200 -14.36 -5.24 -13.45
CA GLY A 200 -15.21 -6.41 -13.22
C GLY A 200 -15.17 -6.95 -11.80
N SER A 201 -14.07 -6.76 -11.07
CA SER A 201 -13.93 -7.08 -9.64
C SER A 201 -14.24 -5.89 -8.73
N SER A 202 -14.21 -4.68 -9.25
CA SER A 202 -14.52 -3.44 -8.54
C SER A 202 -16.04 -3.21 -8.44
N ARG A 203 -16.49 -2.53 -7.41
CA ARG A 203 -17.92 -2.33 -7.12
C ARG A 203 -18.21 -0.89 -6.76
N VAL A 204 -19.35 -0.40 -7.19
CA VAL A 204 -20.04 0.74 -6.59
C VAL A 204 -21.35 0.30 -5.96
N VAL A 205 -21.75 0.99 -4.90
CA VAL A 205 -23.07 0.85 -4.30
C VAL A 205 -23.82 2.15 -4.48
N THR A 206 -25.09 2.06 -4.92
CA THR A 206 -25.93 3.21 -5.22
C THR A 206 -27.21 3.20 -4.42
N GLU A 207 -27.74 4.40 -4.10
CA GLU A 207 -29.12 4.66 -3.68
C GLU A 207 -29.80 5.45 -4.80
N GLY A 208 -30.70 4.81 -5.55
CA GLY A 208 -31.14 5.37 -6.84
C GLY A 208 -29.95 5.57 -7.79
N ASP A 209 -29.81 6.78 -8.33
CA ASP A 209 -28.71 7.13 -9.24
C ASP A 209 -27.44 7.64 -8.52
N ARG A 210 -27.51 7.82 -7.20
CA ARG A 210 -26.38 8.34 -6.42
C ARG A 210 -25.45 7.23 -5.99
N ILE A 211 -24.16 7.32 -6.32
CA ILE A 211 -23.11 6.48 -5.74
C ILE A 211 -22.87 6.93 -4.31
N VAL A 212 -22.90 5.98 -3.37
CA VAL A 212 -22.73 6.20 -1.93
C VAL A 212 -21.60 5.39 -1.33
N GLY A 213 -20.88 4.59 -2.13
CA GLY A 213 -19.71 3.85 -1.74
C GLY A 213 -19.08 3.13 -2.92
N PHE A 214 -17.82 2.77 -2.79
CA PHE A 214 -17.08 2.04 -3.82
C PHE A 214 -16.04 1.10 -3.23
N LEU A 215 -15.64 0.14 -4.03
CA LEU A 215 -14.51 -0.77 -3.80
C LEU A 215 -13.75 -0.89 -5.11
N LEU A 216 -12.45 -0.57 -5.10
CA LEU A 216 -11.53 -0.81 -6.19
C LEU A 216 -10.71 -2.06 -5.90
N ALA A 217 -10.58 -2.92 -6.88
CA ALA A 217 -9.93 -4.21 -6.72
C ALA A 217 -9.42 -4.75 -8.05
N GLY A 218 -8.52 -5.73 -7.98
CA GLY A 218 -8.08 -6.47 -9.14
C GLY A 218 -7.52 -7.85 -8.81
N PRO A 219 -7.51 -8.75 -9.82
CA PRO A 219 -6.97 -10.10 -9.66
C PRO A 219 -5.46 -10.11 -9.80
N ARG A 220 -4.79 -10.96 -9.03
CA ARG A 220 -3.39 -11.35 -9.19
C ARG A 220 -3.33 -12.86 -9.44
N PRO A 221 -3.64 -13.30 -10.67
CA PRO A 221 -3.86 -14.70 -10.97
C PRO A 221 -2.62 -15.58 -10.85
N GLU A 222 -1.43 -15.03 -11.10
CA GLU A 222 -0.16 -15.76 -10.96
C GLU A 222 0.14 -16.12 -9.51
N GLU A 223 -0.26 -15.25 -8.56
CA GLU A 223 -0.13 -15.47 -7.12
C GLU A 223 -1.38 -16.11 -6.50
N GLY A 224 -2.46 -16.26 -7.26
CA GLY A 224 -3.68 -16.93 -6.84
C GLY A 224 -4.58 -16.15 -5.90
N PHE A 225 -4.44 -14.81 -5.80
CA PHE A 225 -5.28 -13.98 -4.95
C PHE A 225 -5.89 -12.77 -5.67
N GLY A 226 -6.97 -12.24 -5.09
CA GLY A 226 -7.54 -10.94 -5.44
C GLY A 226 -7.11 -9.87 -4.44
N TRP A 227 -6.76 -8.71 -4.95
CA TRP A 227 -6.35 -7.56 -4.14
C TRP A 227 -7.46 -6.51 -4.07
N VAL A 228 -7.82 -6.08 -2.85
CA VAL A 228 -8.70 -4.93 -2.64
C VAL A 228 -7.83 -3.72 -2.32
N HIS A 229 -7.81 -2.76 -3.25
CA HIS A 229 -7.00 -1.55 -3.15
C HIS A 229 -7.64 -0.54 -2.20
N ILE A 230 -8.92 -0.22 -2.43
CA ILE A 230 -9.66 0.78 -1.67
C ILE A 230 -11.07 0.25 -1.40
N LEU A 231 -11.57 0.52 -0.20
CA LEU A 231 -12.98 0.37 0.16
C LEU A 231 -13.42 1.62 0.91
N ALA A 232 -14.39 2.35 0.38
CA ALA A 232 -14.93 3.54 1.03
C ALA A 232 -16.46 3.59 0.92
N VAL A 233 -17.08 4.15 1.96
CA VAL A 233 -18.52 4.44 2.02
C VAL A 233 -18.69 5.87 2.50
N ASP A 234 -19.47 6.67 1.75
CA ASP A 234 -19.83 8.04 2.12
C ASP A 234 -20.19 8.09 3.61
N PRO A 235 -19.60 9.00 4.40
CA PRO A 235 -19.81 9.07 5.85
C PRO A 235 -21.31 9.09 6.27
N GLY A 236 -22.20 9.67 5.46
CA GLY A 236 -23.63 9.68 5.70
C GLY A 236 -24.34 8.33 5.48
N TYR A 237 -23.66 7.35 4.90
CA TYR A 237 -24.20 6.04 4.53
C TYR A 237 -23.53 4.87 5.24
N GLN A 238 -22.61 5.13 6.14
CA GLN A 238 -21.92 4.10 6.91
C GLN A 238 -22.89 3.35 7.85
N ASP A 239 -22.42 2.20 8.39
CA ASP A 239 -23.15 1.31 9.32
C ASP A 239 -24.44 0.69 8.76
N ARG A 240 -24.61 0.65 7.43
CA ARG A 240 -25.74 0.05 6.71
C ARG A 240 -25.38 -1.29 6.03
N GLY A 241 -24.20 -1.85 6.33
CA GLY A 241 -23.74 -3.13 5.76
C GLY A 241 -23.18 -3.02 4.32
N LEU A 242 -23.08 -1.80 3.76
CA LEU A 242 -22.66 -1.57 2.37
C LEU A 242 -21.23 -2.06 2.10
N GLY A 243 -20.28 -1.77 2.98
CA GLY A 243 -18.90 -2.25 2.85
C GLY A 243 -18.79 -3.77 2.87
N THR A 244 -19.54 -4.44 3.74
CA THR A 244 -19.62 -5.91 3.79
C THR A 244 -20.18 -6.48 2.48
N ALA A 245 -21.22 -5.88 1.93
CA ALA A 245 -21.84 -6.33 0.68
C ALA A 245 -20.90 -6.16 -0.51
N MET A 246 -20.20 -5.03 -0.62
CA MET A 246 -19.19 -4.80 -1.65
C MET A 246 -18.04 -5.80 -1.57
N LEU A 247 -17.48 -6.06 -0.37
CA LEU A 247 -16.41 -7.04 -0.18
C LEU A 247 -16.83 -8.44 -0.62
N ARG A 248 -17.99 -8.91 -0.13
CA ARG A 248 -18.49 -10.24 -0.53
C ARG A 248 -18.74 -10.34 -2.02
N SER A 249 -19.23 -9.27 -2.66
CA SER A 249 -19.40 -9.23 -4.12
C SER A 249 -18.07 -9.28 -4.87
N ALA A 250 -17.03 -8.58 -4.37
CA ALA A 250 -15.69 -8.65 -4.94
C ALA A 250 -15.06 -10.05 -4.74
N PHE A 251 -15.22 -10.64 -3.55
CA PHE A 251 -14.74 -12.00 -3.25
C PHE A 251 -15.40 -13.05 -4.16
N ALA A 252 -16.70 -12.93 -4.44
CA ALA A 252 -17.37 -13.78 -5.39
C ALA A 252 -16.80 -13.62 -6.81
N ALA A 253 -16.49 -12.39 -7.24
CA ALA A 253 -15.85 -12.15 -8.52
C ALA A 253 -14.44 -12.76 -8.61
N PHE A 254 -13.67 -12.72 -7.52
CA PHE A 254 -12.37 -13.38 -7.43
C PHE A 254 -12.50 -14.90 -7.49
N ALA A 255 -13.41 -15.51 -6.71
CA ALA A 255 -13.65 -16.95 -6.73
C ALA A 255 -14.07 -17.46 -8.12
N GLN A 256 -14.96 -16.73 -8.83
CA GLN A 256 -15.36 -17.04 -10.20
C GLN A 256 -14.19 -17.04 -11.21
N ARG A 257 -13.11 -16.33 -10.90
CA ARG A 257 -11.85 -16.34 -11.67
C ARG A 257 -10.87 -17.42 -11.22
N GLY A 258 -11.26 -18.28 -10.27
CA GLY A 258 -10.44 -19.36 -9.74
C GLY A 258 -9.38 -18.91 -8.72
N LEU A 259 -9.48 -17.67 -8.21
CA LEU A 259 -8.58 -17.19 -7.16
C LEU A 259 -8.96 -17.84 -5.83
N ARG A 260 -7.95 -18.15 -5.01
CA ARG A 260 -8.12 -18.90 -3.75
C ARG A 260 -8.09 -18.02 -2.51
N GLU A 261 -7.72 -16.77 -2.66
CA GLU A 261 -7.52 -15.85 -1.54
C GLU A 261 -7.92 -14.43 -1.94
N ALA A 262 -8.43 -13.65 -0.97
CA ALA A 262 -8.58 -12.20 -1.08
C ALA A 262 -7.66 -11.53 -0.06
N ARG A 263 -7.01 -10.44 -0.45
CA ARG A 263 -6.08 -9.67 0.39
C ARG A 263 -6.42 -8.19 0.38
N LEU A 264 -6.06 -7.51 1.48
CA LEU A 264 -6.07 -6.05 1.59
C LEU A 264 -5.10 -5.56 2.66
N GLY A 265 -4.81 -4.26 2.63
CA GLY A 265 -4.11 -3.54 3.70
C GLY A 265 -5.07 -2.69 4.53
N VAL A 266 -4.87 -2.64 5.85
CA VAL A 266 -5.66 -1.77 6.72
C VAL A 266 -4.82 -1.17 7.84
N ALA A 267 -4.97 0.12 8.06
CA ALA A 267 -4.31 0.82 9.16
C ALA A 267 -4.92 0.44 10.51
N SER A 268 -4.08 0.30 11.54
CA SER A 268 -4.50 -0.09 12.89
C SER A 268 -5.42 0.93 13.56
N TYR A 269 -5.44 2.16 13.10
CA TYR A 269 -6.37 3.20 13.58
C TYR A 269 -7.75 3.14 12.88
N ASN A 270 -7.91 2.36 11.81
CA ASN A 270 -9.18 2.17 11.12
C ASN A 270 -9.97 1.00 11.76
N GLU A 271 -10.39 1.19 13.01
CA GLU A 271 -11.14 0.16 13.76
C GLU A 271 -12.43 -0.26 13.05
N ARG A 272 -13.10 0.69 12.37
CA ARG A 272 -14.32 0.40 11.61
C ARG A 272 -14.03 -0.53 10.43
N GLY A 273 -12.99 -0.26 9.67
CA GLY A 273 -12.54 -1.14 8.58
C GLY A 273 -12.20 -2.53 9.09
N LEU A 274 -11.43 -2.63 10.18
CA LEU A 274 -11.08 -3.90 10.80
C LEU A 274 -12.32 -4.74 11.13
N HIS A 275 -13.34 -4.15 11.76
CA HIS A 275 -14.59 -4.86 12.06
C HIS A 275 -15.33 -5.35 10.79
N VAL A 276 -15.30 -4.57 9.70
CA VAL A 276 -15.92 -4.99 8.43
C VAL A 276 -15.16 -6.19 7.85
N TYR A 277 -13.83 -6.16 7.87
CA TYR A 277 -12.99 -7.23 7.32
C TYR A 277 -13.10 -8.53 8.14
N GLU A 278 -13.08 -8.44 9.47
CA GLU A 278 -13.30 -9.59 10.35
C GLU A 278 -14.67 -10.24 10.12
N ARG A 279 -15.73 -9.44 9.87
CA ARG A 279 -17.07 -9.97 9.57
C ARG A 279 -17.15 -10.76 8.28
N VAL A 280 -16.30 -10.51 7.32
CA VAL A 280 -16.24 -11.29 6.07
C VAL A 280 -15.23 -12.43 6.14
N GLY A 281 -14.72 -12.73 7.36
CA GLY A 281 -13.81 -13.85 7.61
C GLY A 281 -12.34 -13.56 7.34
N MET A 282 -11.95 -12.30 7.16
CA MET A 282 -10.54 -11.96 7.01
C MET A 282 -9.80 -12.04 8.34
N THR A 283 -8.56 -12.47 8.28
CA THR A 283 -7.63 -12.55 9.43
C THR A 283 -6.33 -11.83 9.08
N ALA A 284 -5.64 -11.31 10.10
CA ALA A 284 -4.33 -10.69 9.91
C ALA A 284 -3.26 -11.74 9.65
N ARG A 285 -2.51 -11.62 8.54
CA ARG A 285 -1.38 -12.50 8.20
C ARG A 285 -0.06 -11.92 8.68
N TYR A 286 0.24 -10.68 8.36
CA TYR A 286 1.43 -9.97 8.84
C TYR A 286 1.17 -8.48 9.04
N ARG A 287 2.15 -7.82 9.66
CA ARG A 287 2.05 -6.43 10.06
C ARG A 287 3.26 -5.64 9.60
N PHE A 288 3.00 -4.44 9.08
CA PHE A 288 3.99 -3.40 8.88
C PHE A 288 3.84 -2.34 9.96
N ASP A 289 4.93 -1.89 10.53
CA ASP A 289 4.96 -0.79 11.50
C ASP A 289 5.40 0.50 10.79
N ILE A 290 4.69 1.58 11.07
CA ILE A 290 5.03 2.92 10.59
C ILE A 290 5.80 3.62 11.69
N TYR A 291 7.04 3.97 11.38
CA TYR A 291 7.91 4.73 12.26
C TYR A 291 7.99 6.18 11.82
N GLU A 292 7.83 7.09 12.76
CA GLU A 292 7.86 8.54 12.51
C GLU A 292 8.86 9.25 13.42
N ARG A 293 9.42 10.34 12.86
CA ARG A 293 10.22 11.31 13.59
C ARG A 293 9.95 12.71 13.05
N PRO A 294 9.63 13.73 13.90
CA PRO A 294 9.47 15.11 13.46
C PRO A 294 10.74 15.66 12.81
N VAL A 295 10.59 16.43 11.73
CA VAL A 295 11.69 17.16 11.12
C VAL A 295 12.20 18.20 12.12
N GLY A 296 13.53 18.32 12.29
CA GLY A 296 14.13 19.24 13.26
C GLY A 296 14.31 18.71 14.69
N SER A 297 13.81 17.53 15.01
CA SER A 297 14.08 16.84 16.28
C SER A 297 15.45 16.12 16.30
N GLY A 298 16.47 16.71 15.67
CA GLY A 298 17.80 16.12 15.58
C GLY A 298 18.40 15.86 16.95
N THR A 299 18.80 14.63 17.24
CA THR A 299 19.75 14.30 18.30
C THR A 299 21.00 15.15 18.09
N LYS A 300 21.34 15.98 19.10
CA LYS A 300 22.69 16.57 19.16
C LYS A 300 23.71 15.43 19.00
N PRO A 301 24.82 15.63 18.24
CA PRO A 301 25.91 14.69 18.25
C PRO A 301 26.30 14.43 19.71
N ARG A 302 26.45 13.18 20.08
CA ARG A 302 27.15 12.84 21.32
C ARG A 302 28.62 13.16 21.06
N ASP A 303 29.13 14.18 21.77
CA ASP A 303 30.55 14.49 21.89
C ASP A 303 31.32 13.27 22.40
#